data_de8da48fe9c7030dd096728f002aa311
#
_entry.id   de8da48fe9c7030dd096728f002aa311
#
_cell.length_a   1.000
_cell.length_b   1.000
_cell.length_c   1.000
_cell.angle_alpha   90.00
_cell.angle_beta   90.00
_cell.angle_gamma   90.00
#
_symmetry.space_group_name_H-M   'P 1'
#
loop_
_entity.id
_entity.type
_entity.pdbx_description
1 polymer ?
#
loop_
_entity_poly.entity_id
_entity_poly.type
_entity_poly.pdbx_seq_one_letter_code
_entity_poly.pdbx_strand_id
1 'polypeptide(L)'
;VIVAYRHEDGTVEEVSAGDLSALEAAAVEDVLGSTWQEIEQRLREKDPTAMRAIIWAGRRREDADLDFATFDLPQAGRRLRVGYERYEIDDILTAVLESSLAKSEDASMELAQQHLRNSAYRRSDVDAALEALGKGHLARRRPASED
;
A
#
# COMPACT_ATOMS: atom_id res chain seq x y z
N VAL A 1 0.33 -0.64 -2.17
CA VAL A 1 -0.69 -1.21 -1.26
C VAL A 1 -0.68 -2.72 -1.30
N ILE A 2 -1.04 -3.33 -0.19
CA ILE A 2 -1.38 -4.76 -0.09
C ILE A 2 -2.89 -4.89 -0.10
N VAL A 3 -3.39 -5.80 -0.96
CA VAL A 3 -4.77 -6.26 -0.93
C VAL A 3 -4.79 -7.66 -0.33
N ALA A 4 -5.68 -7.89 0.61
CA ALA A 4 -5.80 -9.17 1.30
C ALA A 4 -7.23 -9.69 1.26
N TYR A 5 -7.36 -11.00 1.14
CA TYR A 5 -8.63 -11.71 1.27
C TYR A 5 -8.51 -12.80 2.34
N ARG A 6 -9.41 -12.78 3.30
CA ARG A 6 -9.48 -13.77 4.38
C ARG A 6 -10.47 -14.87 4.02
N HIS A 7 -9.96 -16.09 3.88
CA HIS A 7 -10.76 -17.28 3.65
C HIS A 7 -11.59 -17.70 4.88
N GLU A 8 -12.56 -18.57 4.68
CA GLU A 8 -13.42 -19.07 5.78
C GLU A 8 -12.65 -19.80 6.88
N ASP A 9 -11.59 -20.51 6.51
CA ASP A 9 -10.70 -21.21 7.44
C ASP A 9 -9.76 -20.29 8.23
N GLY A 10 -9.84 -18.96 8.01
CA GLY A 10 -9.00 -17.95 8.65
C GLY A 10 -7.67 -17.69 7.96
N THR A 11 -7.30 -18.44 6.92
CA THR A 11 -6.09 -18.13 6.13
C THR A 11 -6.27 -16.82 5.37
N VAL A 12 -5.18 -16.07 5.23
CA VAL A 12 -5.16 -14.77 4.56
C VAL A 12 -4.29 -14.85 3.31
N GLU A 13 -4.88 -14.50 2.18
CA GLU A 13 -4.20 -14.35 0.90
C GLU A 13 -3.84 -12.88 0.71
N GLU A 14 -2.56 -12.58 0.53
CA GLU A 14 -2.05 -11.23 0.37
C GLU A 14 -1.43 -11.06 -1.01
N VAL A 15 -1.76 -9.96 -1.69
CA VAL A 15 -1.13 -9.57 -2.96
C VAL A 15 -0.71 -8.11 -2.88
N SER A 16 0.59 -7.86 -3.05
CA SER A 16 1.10 -6.50 -3.18
C SER A 16 0.87 -5.99 -4.60
N ALA A 17 0.15 -4.89 -4.74
CA ALA A 17 -0.05 -4.25 -6.03
C ALA A 17 1.27 -3.74 -6.63
N GLY A 18 2.22 -3.33 -5.78
CA GLY A 18 3.54 -2.89 -6.20
C GLY A 18 4.45 -4.01 -6.73
N ASP A 19 4.17 -5.26 -6.37
CA ASP A 19 4.94 -6.44 -6.79
C ASP A 19 4.40 -7.09 -8.08
N LEU A 20 3.30 -6.60 -8.62
CA LEU A 20 2.80 -7.07 -9.90
C LEU A 20 3.81 -6.78 -11.02
N SER A 21 4.05 -7.76 -11.89
CA SER A 21 4.83 -7.54 -13.11
C SER A 21 4.11 -6.60 -14.06
N ALA A 22 4.84 -6.06 -15.04
CA ALA A 22 4.23 -5.19 -16.06
C ALA A 22 3.10 -5.90 -16.83
N LEU A 23 3.24 -7.19 -17.10
CA LEU A 23 2.20 -7.99 -17.75
C LEU A 23 0.98 -8.24 -16.85
N GLU A 24 1.21 -8.50 -15.57
CA GLU A 24 0.14 -8.65 -14.58
C GLU A 24 -0.62 -7.34 -14.39
N ALA A 25 0.08 -6.21 -14.28
CA ALA A 25 -0.52 -4.89 -14.19
C ALA A 25 -1.32 -4.55 -15.47
N ALA A 26 -0.80 -4.84 -16.65
CA ALA A 26 -1.50 -4.66 -17.91
C ALA A 26 -2.79 -5.50 -17.99
N ALA A 27 -2.77 -6.72 -17.48
CA ALA A 27 -3.96 -7.57 -17.41
C ALA A 27 -5.04 -6.98 -16.49
N VAL A 28 -4.63 -6.38 -15.36
CA VAL A 28 -5.55 -5.68 -14.45
C VAL A 28 -6.14 -4.44 -15.12
N GLU A 29 -5.33 -3.64 -15.79
CA GLU A 29 -5.81 -2.48 -16.56
C GLU A 29 -6.84 -2.89 -17.61
N ASP A 30 -6.58 -3.98 -18.31
CA ASP A 30 -7.43 -4.48 -19.38
C ASP A 30 -8.82 -4.92 -18.84
N VAL A 31 -8.87 -5.70 -17.78
CA VAL A 31 -10.14 -6.18 -17.20
C VAL A 31 -10.93 -5.08 -16.50
N LEU A 32 -10.28 -4.05 -15.99
CA LEU A 32 -10.94 -2.92 -15.33
C LEU A 32 -11.26 -1.76 -16.29
N GLY A 33 -10.67 -1.75 -17.48
CA GLY A 33 -10.80 -0.64 -18.42
C GLY A 33 -10.30 0.70 -17.87
N SER A 34 -9.26 0.66 -17.04
CA SER A 34 -8.69 1.81 -16.32
C SER A 34 -7.18 1.82 -16.44
N THR A 35 -6.57 3.01 -16.39
CA THR A 35 -5.11 3.13 -16.29
C THR A 35 -4.61 2.67 -14.93
N TRP A 36 -3.34 2.32 -14.83
CA TRP A 36 -2.76 1.92 -13.55
C TRP A 36 -2.88 3.02 -12.48
N GLN A 37 -2.71 4.27 -12.86
CA GLN A 37 -2.88 5.41 -11.96
C GLN A 37 -4.30 5.50 -11.39
N GLU A 38 -5.31 5.28 -12.22
CA GLU A 38 -6.71 5.23 -11.79
C GLU A 38 -6.97 4.03 -10.87
N ILE A 39 -6.35 2.88 -11.16
CA ILE A 39 -6.46 1.67 -10.34
C ILE A 39 -5.85 1.91 -8.96
N GLU A 40 -4.67 2.51 -8.88
CA GLU A 40 -4.05 2.88 -7.60
C GLU A 40 -4.95 3.80 -6.77
N GLN A 41 -5.60 4.77 -7.41
CA GLN A 41 -6.56 5.63 -6.73
C GLN A 41 -7.77 4.86 -6.23
N ARG A 42 -8.35 3.98 -7.05
CA ARG A 42 -9.46 3.12 -6.67
C ARG A 42 -9.12 2.20 -5.49
N LEU A 43 -7.90 1.68 -5.43
CA LEU A 43 -7.42 0.89 -4.30
C LEU A 43 -7.32 1.72 -3.02
N ARG A 44 -6.84 2.96 -3.10
CA ARG A 44 -6.83 3.88 -1.96
C ARG A 44 -8.23 4.23 -1.46
N GLU A 45 -9.20 4.28 -2.36
CA GLU A 45 -10.63 4.48 -2.06
C GLU A 45 -11.35 3.20 -1.61
N LYS A 46 -10.64 2.08 -1.53
CA LYS A 46 -11.14 0.76 -1.12
C LYS A 46 -12.24 0.23 -2.06
N ASP A 47 -12.11 0.47 -3.36
CA ASP A 47 -13.01 -0.05 -4.38
C ASP A 47 -12.93 -1.58 -4.43
N PRO A 48 -14.02 -2.31 -4.12
CA PRO A 48 -14.01 -3.76 -4.09
C PRO A 48 -13.68 -4.41 -5.43
N THR A 49 -14.07 -3.79 -6.53
CA THR A 49 -13.80 -4.31 -7.88
C THR A 49 -12.32 -4.23 -8.21
N ALA A 50 -11.67 -3.12 -7.86
CA ALA A 50 -10.22 -2.97 -8.01
C ALA A 50 -9.48 -3.97 -7.11
N MET A 51 -9.89 -4.12 -5.85
CA MET A 51 -9.30 -5.11 -4.93
C MET A 51 -9.44 -6.54 -5.45
N ARG A 52 -10.61 -6.90 -5.98
CA ARG A 52 -10.86 -8.21 -6.59
C ARG A 52 -9.91 -8.47 -7.77
N ALA A 53 -9.66 -7.46 -8.59
CA ALA A 53 -8.75 -7.58 -9.72
C ALA A 53 -7.30 -7.85 -9.28
N ILE A 54 -6.84 -7.26 -8.19
CA ILE A 54 -5.50 -7.52 -7.65
C ILE A 54 -5.39 -8.97 -7.14
N ILE A 55 -6.36 -9.46 -6.38
CA ILE A 55 -6.38 -10.86 -5.93
C ILE A 55 -6.44 -11.81 -7.13
N TRP A 56 -7.26 -11.51 -8.12
CA TRP A 56 -7.34 -12.27 -9.37
C TRP A 56 -5.98 -12.37 -10.08
N ALA A 57 -5.27 -11.25 -10.21
CA ALA A 57 -3.94 -11.23 -10.83
C ALA A 57 -2.94 -12.12 -10.08
N GLY A 58 -2.98 -12.11 -8.75
CA GLY A 58 -2.15 -12.99 -7.93
C GLY A 58 -2.46 -14.47 -8.15
N ARG A 59 -3.73 -14.85 -8.20
CA ARG A 59 -4.16 -16.24 -8.42
C ARG A 59 -3.86 -16.74 -9.83
N ARG A 60 -3.82 -15.87 -10.83
CA ARG A 60 -3.44 -16.24 -12.19
C ARG A 60 -2.02 -16.76 -12.32
N ARG A 61 -1.17 -16.53 -11.35
CA ARG A 61 0.18 -17.11 -11.31
C ARG A 61 0.15 -18.64 -11.21
N GLU A 62 -0.88 -19.19 -10.56
CA GLU A 62 -1.09 -20.63 -10.40
C GLU A 62 -2.13 -21.17 -11.39
N ASP A 63 -3.08 -20.36 -11.80
CA ASP A 63 -4.16 -20.70 -12.75
C ASP A 63 -4.28 -19.59 -13.81
N ALA A 64 -3.49 -19.72 -14.88
CA ALA A 64 -3.44 -18.73 -15.96
C ALA A 64 -4.75 -18.56 -16.73
N ASP A 65 -5.66 -19.55 -16.68
CA ASP A 65 -6.93 -19.55 -17.39
C ASP A 65 -8.07 -18.94 -16.56
N LEU A 66 -7.78 -18.45 -15.36
CA LEU A 66 -8.78 -17.86 -14.48
C LEU A 66 -9.41 -16.62 -15.13
N ASP A 67 -10.72 -16.69 -15.39
CA ASP A 67 -11.46 -15.62 -16.02
C ASP A 67 -11.94 -14.60 -14.98
N PHE A 68 -11.59 -13.34 -15.16
CA PHE A 68 -12.00 -12.26 -14.26
C PHE A 68 -13.51 -12.09 -14.18
N ALA A 69 -14.23 -12.28 -15.27
CA ALA A 69 -15.69 -12.11 -15.32
C ALA A 69 -16.44 -13.09 -14.41
N THR A 70 -15.89 -14.29 -14.22
CA THR A 70 -16.48 -15.34 -13.37
C THR A 70 -15.78 -15.52 -12.03
N PHE A 71 -14.64 -14.86 -11.85
CA PHE A 71 -13.89 -14.87 -10.60
C PHE A 71 -14.65 -14.16 -9.50
N ASP A 72 -14.93 -14.85 -8.39
CA ASP A 72 -15.67 -14.28 -7.28
C ASP A 72 -14.94 -14.47 -5.95
N LEU A 73 -15.16 -13.52 -5.05
CA LEU A 73 -14.68 -13.53 -3.67
C LEU A 73 -15.89 -13.41 -2.74
N PRO A 74 -16.40 -14.52 -2.18
CA PRO A 74 -17.55 -14.49 -1.28
C PRO A 74 -17.35 -13.56 -0.10
N GLN A 75 -18.39 -12.83 0.28
CA GLN A 75 -18.38 -11.89 1.42
C GLN A 75 -17.27 -10.83 1.34
N ALA A 76 -17.03 -10.31 0.15
CA ALA A 76 -15.94 -9.36 -0.11
C ALA A 76 -15.94 -8.17 0.86
N GLY A 77 -17.10 -7.60 1.19
CA GLY A 77 -17.21 -6.47 2.12
C GLY A 77 -16.68 -6.74 3.54
N ARG A 78 -16.58 -8.00 3.95
CA ARG A 78 -16.05 -8.40 5.26
C ARG A 78 -14.64 -9.00 5.18
N ARG A 79 -14.28 -9.57 4.04
CA ARG A 79 -13.09 -10.40 3.86
C ARG A 79 -11.99 -9.72 3.07
N LEU A 80 -12.33 -8.72 2.23
CA LEU A 80 -11.35 -7.91 1.53
C LEU A 80 -10.85 -6.77 2.42
N ARG A 81 -9.55 -6.54 2.35
CA ARG A 81 -8.86 -5.46 3.03
C ARG A 81 -7.75 -4.91 2.14
N VAL A 82 -7.50 -3.61 2.22
CA VAL A 82 -6.39 -2.95 1.54
C VAL A 82 -5.72 -1.95 2.50
N GLY A 83 -4.42 -1.80 2.39
CA GLY A 83 -3.68 -0.84 3.17
C GLY A 83 -2.30 -0.53 2.60
N TYR A 84 -1.70 0.57 3.06
CA TYR A 84 -0.35 0.97 2.66
C TYR A 84 0.70 -0.03 3.13
N GLU A 85 1.67 -0.27 2.25
CA GLU A 85 2.89 -1.02 2.55
C GLU A 85 3.97 -0.12 3.15
N ARG A 86 4.98 -0.73 3.70
CA ARG A 86 6.09 -0.03 4.35
C ARG A 86 6.76 1.01 3.46
N TYR A 87 7.04 0.69 2.20
CA TYR A 87 7.71 1.65 1.30
C TYR A 87 6.85 2.88 1.01
N GLU A 88 5.54 2.71 0.88
CA GLU A 88 4.60 3.83 0.68
C GLU A 88 4.53 4.71 1.94
N ILE A 89 4.57 4.11 3.12
CA ILE A 89 4.61 4.81 4.40
C ILE A 89 5.90 5.62 4.52
N ASP A 90 7.04 5.02 4.17
CA ASP A 90 8.35 5.70 4.16
C ASP A 90 8.32 6.91 3.22
N ASP A 91 7.78 6.77 2.02
CA ASP A 91 7.69 7.85 1.03
C ASP A 91 6.79 9.00 1.52
N ILE A 92 5.63 8.68 2.08
CA ILE A 92 4.69 9.68 2.60
C ILE A 92 5.32 10.44 3.78
N LEU A 93 5.92 9.73 4.74
CA LEU A 93 6.56 10.37 5.91
C LEU A 93 7.74 11.24 5.50
N THR A 94 8.55 10.80 4.55
CA THR A 94 9.67 11.57 4.02
C THR A 94 9.19 12.86 3.36
N ALA A 95 8.17 12.79 2.52
CA ALA A 95 7.60 13.95 1.85
C ALA A 95 6.99 14.95 2.85
N VAL A 96 6.28 14.45 3.86
CA VAL A 96 5.69 15.30 4.92
C VAL A 96 6.78 15.95 5.78
N LEU A 97 7.85 15.22 6.13
CA LEU A 97 8.97 15.77 6.88
C LEU A 97 9.66 16.90 6.11
N GLU A 98 9.96 16.71 4.84
CA GLU A 98 10.56 17.71 3.98
C GLU A 98 9.67 18.96 3.87
N SER A 99 8.38 18.78 3.70
CA SER A 99 7.40 19.87 3.67
C SER A 99 7.30 20.61 5.02
N SER A 100 7.28 19.89 6.14
CA SER A 100 7.21 20.45 7.48
C SER A 100 8.46 21.26 7.83
N LEU A 101 9.65 20.79 7.46
CA LEU A 101 10.91 21.50 7.64
C LEU A 101 10.95 22.81 6.84
N ALA A 102 10.42 22.81 5.62
CA ALA A 102 10.33 23.99 4.77
C ALA A 102 9.35 25.04 5.31
N LYS A 103 8.29 24.63 6.02
CA LYS A 103 7.20 25.48 6.51
C LYS A 103 7.22 25.72 8.03
N SER A 104 8.10 25.02 8.77
CA SER A 104 8.14 25.02 10.25
C SER A 104 6.80 24.62 10.90
N GLU A 105 6.10 23.64 10.31
CA GLU A 105 4.78 23.15 10.78
C GLU A 105 4.89 21.75 11.36
N ASP A 106 4.80 21.59 12.69
CA ASP A 106 4.79 20.29 13.36
C ASP A 106 3.43 19.57 13.24
N ALA A 107 2.33 20.33 13.11
CA ALA A 107 0.99 19.79 13.04
C ALA A 107 0.76 18.86 11.82
N SER A 108 1.43 19.11 10.70
CA SER A 108 1.33 18.30 9.49
C SER A 108 1.87 16.88 9.69
N MET A 109 2.92 16.72 10.50
CA MET A 109 3.50 15.40 10.79
C MET A 109 2.58 14.55 11.67
N GLU A 110 1.93 15.15 12.68
CA GLU A 110 0.97 14.43 13.53
C GLU A 110 -0.26 13.94 12.75
N LEU A 111 -0.81 14.78 11.89
CA LEU A 111 -1.93 14.41 11.02
C LEU A 111 -1.56 13.29 10.04
N ALA A 112 -0.36 13.36 9.46
CA ALA A 112 0.14 12.31 8.58
C ALA A 112 0.31 10.99 9.32
N GLN A 113 0.86 10.99 10.53
CA GLN A 113 1.01 9.79 11.35
C GLN A 113 -0.35 9.15 11.68
N GLN A 114 -1.34 9.97 12.05
CA GLN A 114 -2.67 9.48 12.35
C GLN A 114 -3.33 8.87 11.11
N HIS A 115 -3.23 9.54 9.96
CA HIS A 115 -3.74 9.03 8.70
C HIS A 115 -3.08 7.69 8.32
N LEU A 116 -1.77 7.60 8.43
CA LEU A 116 -1.01 6.38 8.11
C LEU A 116 -1.37 5.22 9.04
N ARG A 117 -1.54 5.45 10.35
CA ARG A 117 -1.98 4.40 11.28
C ARG A 117 -3.36 3.83 10.94
N ASN A 118 -4.23 4.66 10.38
CA ASN A 118 -5.56 4.24 9.94
C ASN A 118 -5.55 3.55 8.56
N SER A 119 -4.59 3.86 7.72
CA SER A 119 -4.53 3.42 6.32
C SER A 119 -3.45 2.37 6.04
N ALA A 120 -2.53 2.14 6.97
CA ALA A 120 -1.48 1.14 6.85
C ALA A 120 -2.06 -0.27 6.86
N TYR A 121 -1.51 -1.16 6.05
CA TYR A 121 -1.83 -2.58 6.12
C TYR A 121 -1.39 -3.19 7.46
N ARG A 122 -0.16 -2.86 7.91
CA ARG A 122 0.35 -3.19 9.26
C ARG A 122 0.67 -1.89 10.01
N ARG A 123 -0.01 -1.67 11.13
CA ARG A 123 0.24 -0.48 11.97
C ARG A 123 1.68 -0.40 12.47
N SER A 124 2.30 -1.53 12.73
CA SER A 124 3.71 -1.62 13.12
C SER A 124 4.68 -1.05 12.09
N ASP A 125 4.31 -1.04 10.80
CA ASP A 125 5.13 -0.45 9.75
C ASP A 125 5.24 1.07 9.90
N VAL A 126 4.23 1.73 10.44
CA VAL A 126 4.27 3.18 10.73
C VAL A 126 5.29 3.47 11.82
N ASP A 127 5.26 2.71 12.91
CA ASP A 127 6.20 2.88 14.02
C ASP A 127 7.65 2.60 13.58
N ALA A 128 7.85 1.56 12.79
CA ALA A 128 9.15 1.22 12.23
C ALA A 128 9.67 2.28 11.24
N ALA A 129 8.78 2.84 10.42
CA ALA A 129 9.11 3.92 9.49
C ALA A 129 9.50 5.20 10.23
N LEU A 130 8.77 5.57 11.28
CA LEU A 130 9.08 6.71 12.12
C LEU A 130 10.43 6.57 12.83
N GLU A 131 10.73 5.38 13.34
CA GLU A 131 12.02 5.09 13.96
C GLU A 131 13.17 5.21 12.97
N ALA A 132 13.03 4.66 11.76
CA ALA A 132 14.04 4.76 10.71
C ALA A 132 14.25 6.21 10.25
N LEU A 133 13.20 7.01 10.14
CA LEU A 133 13.25 8.42 9.80
C LEU A 133 13.98 9.23 10.87
N GLY A 134 13.70 8.97 12.15
CA GLY A 134 14.38 9.61 13.29
C GLY A 134 15.88 9.31 13.32
N LYS A 135 16.28 8.07 13.09
CA LYS A 135 17.70 7.67 12.99
C LYS A 135 18.41 8.37 11.82
N GLY A 136 17.77 8.41 10.65
CA GLY A 136 18.31 9.11 9.48
C GLY A 136 18.50 10.60 9.70
N HIS A 137 17.57 11.25 10.39
CA HIS A 137 17.63 12.67 10.73
C HIS A 137 18.76 12.97 11.74
N LEU A 138 18.92 12.14 12.76
CA LEU A 138 20.01 12.26 13.73
C LEU A 138 21.38 12.04 13.09
N ALA A 139 21.51 11.10 12.17
CA ALA A 139 22.74 10.83 11.43
C ALA A 139 23.17 12.04 10.57
N ARG A 140 22.24 12.76 9.98
CA ARG A 140 22.49 13.98 9.20
C ARG A 140 22.88 15.19 10.06
N ARG A 141 22.52 15.20 11.35
CA ARG A 141 22.85 16.25 12.31
C ARG A 141 24.20 16.07 12.98
N ARG A 142 24.85 14.91 12.87
CA ARG A 142 26.22 14.74 13.34
C ARG A 142 27.15 15.62 12.49
N PRO A 143 27.85 16.61 13.05
CA PRO A 143 28.88 17.29 12.30
C PRO A 143 29.96 16.27 11.91
N ALA A 144 30.45 16.37 10.67
CA ALA A 144 31.62 15.63 10.28
C ALA A 144 32.68 15.93 11.36
N SER A 145 33.17 14.89 12.04
CA SER A 145 34.29 15.01 12.95
C SER A 145 35.45 15.56 12.13
N GLU A 146 35.85 16.77 12.40
CA GLU A 146 37.12 17.30 11.94
C GLU A 146 38.22 16.38 12.49
N ASP A 147 38.87 15.64 11.59
CA ASP A 147 40.21 15.12 11.80
C ASP A 147 41.26 16.16 11.36
#